data_989987f42ee20aa521398b6e346acf76
#
_entry.id   989987f42ee20aa521398b6e346acf76
#
_cell.length_a   1.000
_cell.length_b   1.000
_cell.length_c   1.000
_cell.angle_alpha   90.00
_cell.angle_beta   90.00
_cell.angle_gamma   90.00
#
_symmetry.space_group_name_H-M   'P 1'
#
loop_
_entity.id
_entity.type
_entity.pdbx_description
1 polymer ?
#
loop_
_entity_poly.entity_id
_entity_poly.type
_entity_poly.pdbx_seq_one_letter_code
_entity_poly.pdbx_strand_id
1 'polypeptide(L)'
;MTGFSADRLLLFGATGDLAKRMLLPSLCALDADELLDPKLEIVGTARSDLDDHGFRNFAREALEQFLPADRRSGMASFLNRLSYQPLDASALDGFDRLAEKVGTPEQGLAIFLSTAPSLFEPTIRGLQHGGLSGERVRIGLEKPLGIDLASSHVINDAVATAFPEDRTFRIDHYLGKETVQNLLALRFANIMFEPLWNATHIDHVQITVAETVGLEGRVGFYDDAGALRDMVQNHMLQLLSLVAMEPPVNYDATAVRDEKVKVLRSLRPVEVSETVTGQYRSGAIGGQAVPGYDDELGKDSDTETFVAIKAHIDNWRWKNVPFYLRTGKRLPERTTEIMVQFRRVPHSIFPGKAARGEPNKLVIGIQPAENITLSLMAKVPGLDRDGIRLRGVPLDIAMPDAFAGPQRRIAYERLLLDLIEGDQTLFVRRDEVEAQWEWVDAIRAEWEEHGLTPKTYTAGSWGPSAAIALAERDGVTWHE
;
A
#
# COMPACT_ATOMS: atom_id res chain seq x y z
N MET A 1 -4.13 24.84 5.18
CA MET A 1 -4.28 23.95 6.34
C MET A 1 -5.43 24.45 7.17
N THR A 2 -6.56 23.77 7.12
CA THR A 2 -7.77 24.09 7.92
C THR A 2 -8.11 22.94 8.87
N GLY A 3 -7.14 22.08 9.16
CA GLY A 3 -7.28 20.97 10.09
C GLY A 3 -6.93 21.41 11.51
N PHE A 4 -7.74 21.04 12.47
CA PHE A 4 -7.38 21.09 13.89
C PHE A 4 -6.54 19.86 14.23
N SER A 5 -5.55 19.97 15.09
CA SER A 5 -4.91 18.79 15.69
C SER A 5 -5.87 18.17 16.69
N ALA A 6 -6.03 16.83 16.66
CA ALA A 6 -6.89 16.17 17.64
C ALA A 6 -6.17 16.05 18.99
N ASP A 7 -6.89 16.29 20.09
CA ASP A 7 -6.43 16.06 21.46
C ASP A 7 -6.95 14.74 22.06
N ARG A 8 -7.76 14.02 21.29
CA ARG A 8 -8.23 12.66 21.60
C ARG A 8 -8.03 11.74 20.41
N LEU A 9 -7.54 10.53 20.66
CA LEU A 9 -7.46 9.45 19.69
C LEU A 9 -8.25 8.25 20.20
N LEU A 10 -9.25 7.80 19.44
CA LEU A 10 -10.05 6.62 19.74
C LEU A 10 -9.66 5.47 18.82
N LEU A 11 -9.12 4.39 19.36
CA LEU A 11 -8.68 3.21 18.62
C LEU A 11 -9.67 2.06 18.77
N PHE A 12 -10.41 1.74 17.71
CA PHE A 12 -11.18 0.52 17.62
C PHE A 12 -10.29 -0.67 17.26
N GLY A 13 -10.55 -1.83 17.85
CA GLY A 13 -9.68 -3.00 17.67
C GLY A 13 -8.35 -2.89 18.43
N ALA A 14 -8.32 -2.12 19.53
CA ALA A 14 -7.11 -1.77 20.28
C ALA A 14 -6.37 -2.97 20.90
N THR A 15 -6.99 -4.15 20.98
CA THR A 15 -6.34 -5.40 21.42
C THR A 15 -6.05 -6.37 20.28
N GLY A 16 -6.24 -5.93 19.02
CA GLY A 16 -5.98 -6.72 17.81
C GLY A 16 -4.51 -6.76 17.41
N ASP A 17 -4.19 -7.62 16.44
CA ASP A 17 -2.82 -7.83 15.95
C ASP A 17 -2.21 -6.55 15.36
N LEU A 18 -2.98 -5.77 14.58
CA LEU A 18 -2.52 -4.51 14.03
C LEU A 18 -2.19 -3.49 15.13
N ALA A 19 -3.05 -3.37 16.14
CA ALA A 19 -2.80 -2.47 17.27
C ALA A 19 -1.53 -2.87 18.02
N LYS A 20 -1.37 -4.18 18.30
CA LYS A 20 -0.21 -4.73 19.00
C LYS A 20 1.09 -4.52 18.24
N ARG A 21 1.11 -4.84 16.95
CA ARG A 21 2.35 -4.84 16.15
C ARG A 21 2.73 -3.49 15.58
N MET A 22 1.74 -2.64 15.29
CA MET A 22 1.95 -1.44 14.51
C MET A 22 1.48 -0.16 15.21
N LEU A 23 0.19 -0.08 15.63
CA LEU A 23 -0.37 1.20 16.08
C LEU A 23 0.21 1.67 17.42
N LEU A 24 0.21 0.81 18.44
CA LEU A 24 0.77 1.15 19.76
C LEU A 24 2.27 1.45 19.70
N PRO A 25 3.11 0.64 19.00
CA PRO A 25 4.52 0.98 18.78
C PRO A 25 4.72 2.30 18.04
N SER A 26 3.93 2.58 16.99
CA SER A 26 4.02 3.84 16.23
C SER A 26 3.68 5.05 17.09
N LEU A 27 2.59 4.99 17.86
CA LEU A 27 2.19 6.07 18.75
C LEU A 27 3.23 6.34 19.86
N CYS A 28 3.79 5.28 20.45
CA CYS A 28 4.85 5.43 21.45
C CYS A 28 6.11 6.05 20.86
N ALA A 29 6.46 5.69 19.62
CA ALA A 29 7.58 6.26 18.90
C ALA A 29 7.37 7.74 18.56
N LEU A 30 6.18 8.11 18.11
CA LEU A 30 5.82 9.52 17.86
C LEU A 30 5.84 10.36 19.15
N ASP A 31 5.39 9.79 20.27
CA ASP A 31 5.43 10.43 21.58
C ASP A 31 6.85 10.65 22.07
N ALA A 32 7.72 9.64 21.92
CA ALA A 32 9.14 9.72 22.31
C ALA A 32 9.91 10.79 21.50
N ASP A 33 9.49 11.05 20.27
CA ASP A 33 10.06 12.05 19.37
C ASP A 33 9.36 13.43 19.49
N GLU A 34 8.49 13.61 20.50
CA GLU A 34 7.77 14.85 20.77
C GLU A 34 6.91 15.36 19.59
N LEU A 35 6.43 14.44 18.74
CA LEU A 35 5.58 14.73 17.58
C LEU A 35 4.08 14.71 17.93
N LEU A 36 3.70 14.16 19.07
CA LEU A 36 2.33 14.18 19.57
C LEU A 36 2.15 15.30 20.59
N ASP A 37 0.98 15.97 20.56
CA ASP A 37 0.64 16.93 21.62
C ASP A 37 0.77 16.25 22.99
N PRO A 38 1.49 16.83 23.96
CA PRO A 38 1.60 16.31 25.31
C PRO A 38 0.26 16.03 26.01
N LYS A 39 -0.82 16.68 25.58
CA LYS A 39 -2.18 16.50 26.12
C LYS A 39 -2.99 15.42 25.39
N LEU A 40 -2.47 14.84 24.28
CA LEU A 40 -3.20 13.81 23.54
C LEU A 40 -3.50 12.62 24.45
N GLU A 41 -4.78 12.32 24.64
CA GLU A 41 -5.23 11.10 25.32
C GLU A 41 -5.67 10.05 24.30
N ILE A 42 -5.36 8.77 24.59
CA ILE A 42 -5.64 7.65 23.69
C ILE A 42 -6.60 6.71 24.40
N VAL A 43 -7.78 6.52 23.82
CA VAL A 43 -8.80 5.60 24.29
C VAL A 43 -8.80 4.38 23.39
N GLY A 44 -8.44 3.22 23.93
CA GLY A 44 -8.57 1.95 23.24
C GLY A 44 -9.96 1.35 23.46
N THR A 45 -10.51 0.69 22.43
CA THR A 45 -11.76 -0.08 22.57
C THR A 45 -11.70 -1.35 21.73
N ALA A 46 -12.21 -2.44 22.30
CA ALA A 46 -12.41 -3.73 21.69
C ALA A 46 -13.33 -4.60 22.56
N ARG A 47 -13.63 -5.82 22.12
CA ARG A 47 -14.48 -6.77 22.87
C ARG A 47 -13.82 -7.36 24.12
N SER A 48 -12.49 -7.25 24.24
CA SER A 48 -11.75 -7.77 25.40
C SER A 48 -12.22 -7.08 26.67
N ASP A 49 -12.52 -7.86 27.70
CA ASP A 49 -12.95 -7.33 29.00
C ASP A 49 -11.71 -6.92 29.83
N LEU A 50 -11.21 -5.72 29.54
CA LEU A 50 -10.06 -5.08 30.19
C LEU A 50 -10.50 -3.77 30.83
N ASP A 51 -9.80 -3.42 31.91
CA ASP A 51 -9.79 -2.06 32.44
C ASP A 51 -8.56 -1.27 31.94
N ASP A 52 -8.39 -0.03 32.36
CA ASP A 52 -7.24 0.81 31.98
C ASP A 52 -5.91 0.15 32.36
N HIS A 53 -5.86 -0.54 33.50
CA HIS A 53 -4.63 -1.20 33.94
C HIS A 53 -4.31 -2.42 33.06
N GLY A 54 -5.30 -3.23 32.77
CA GLY A 54 -5.18 -4.39 31.86
C GLY A 54 -4.73 -3.96 30.47
N PHE A 55 -5.31 -2.88 29.92
CA PHE A 55 -4.91 -2.36 28.61
C PHE A 55 -3.50 -1.77 28.60
N ARG A 56 -3.10 -1.05 29.65
CA ARG A 56 -1.71 -0.56 29.79
C ARG A 56 -0.70 -1.71 29.88
N ASN A 57 -1.05 -2.82 30.53
CA ASN A 57 -0.20 -4.01 30.58
C ASN A 57 -0.10 -4.67 29.18
N PHE A 58 -1.22 -4.83 28.48
CA PHE A 58 -1.22 -5.30 27.09
C PHE A 58 -0.35 -4.40 26.19
N ALA A 59 -0.49 -3.09 26.29
CA ALA A 59 0.32 -2.14 25.52
C ALA A 59 1.81 -2.24 25.89
N ARG A 60 2.15 -2.41 27.18
CA ARG A 60 3.55 -2.60 27.60
C ARG A 60 4.17 -3.83 26.96
N GLU A 61 3.49 -4.97 26.98
CA GLU A 61 3.96 -6.21 26.34
C GLU A 61 4.14 -6.01 24.81
N ALA A 62 3.21 -5.31 24.16
CA ALA A 62 3.32 -4.98 22.75
C ALA A 62 4.56 -4.11 22.45
N LEU A 63 4.79 -3.08 23.25
CA LEU A 63 5.95 -2.19 23.11
C LEU A 63 7.27 -2.90 23.38
N GLU A 64 7.33 -3.78 24.40
CA GLU A 64 8.50 -4.58 24.68
C GLU A 64 8.83 -5.58 23.57
N GLN A 65 7.81 -6.08 22.88
CA GLN A 65 7.98 -7.05 21.81
C GLN A 65 8.30 -6.41 20.45
N PHE A 66 7.66 -5.29 20.11
CA PHE A 66 7.66 -4.75 18.73
C PHE A 66 8.34 -3.39 18.58
N LEU A 67 8.55 -2.64 19.67
CA LEU A 67 9.27 -1.37 19.58
C LEU A 67 10.78 -1.62 19.82
N PRO A 68 11.68 -1.14 18.95
CA PRO A 68 13.13 -1.22 19.16
C PRO A 68 13.55 -0.65 20.50
N ALA A 69 14.55 -1.25 21.13
CA ALA A 69 14.95 -0.91 22.51
C ALA A 69 15.41 0.55 22.65
N ASP A 70 16.08 1.08 21.64
CA ASP A 70 16.53 2.47 21.53
C ASP A 70 15.39 3.50 21.44
N ARG A 71 14.17 3.06 21.06
CA ARG A 71 12.97 3.89 20.95
C ARG A 71 12.01 3.77 22.14
N ARG A 72 12.38 3.09 23.21
CA ARG A 72 11.54 2.90 24.42
C ARG A 72 11.69 4.02 25.46
N SER A 73 12.46 5.06 25.16
CA SER A 73 12.54 6.24 26.03
C SER A 73 11.14 6.88 26.11
N GLY A 74 10.68 7.18 27.32
CA GLY A 74 9.32 7.75 27.49
C GLY A 74 8.17 6.73 27.52
N MET A 75 8.39 5.43 27.32
CA MET A 75 7.33 4.41 27.33
C MET A 75 6.44 4.48 28.59
N ALA A 76 7.01 4.73 29.76
CA ALA A 76 6.22 4.84 31.00
C ALA A 76 5.27 6.05 30.98
N SER A 77 5.70 7.19 30.43
CA SER A 77 4.87 8.38 30.25
C SER A 77 3.77 8.12 29.22
N PHE A 78 4.11 7.52 28.09
CA PHE A 78 3.16 7.15 27.05
C PHE A 78 2.05 6.24 27.58
N LEU A 79 2.39 5.20 28.35
CA LEU A 79 1.40 4.28 28.92
C LEU A 79 0.38 5.00 29.82
N ASN A 80 0.74 6.10 30.47
CA ASN A 80 -0.20 6.88 31.30
C ASN A 80 -1.26 7.62 30.48
N ARG A 81 -1.03 7.86 29.18
CA ARG A 81 -1.99 8.46 28.26
C ARG A 81 -3.07 7.49 27.79
N LEU A 82 -2.86 6.17 28.03
CA LEU A 82 -3.76 5.13 27.56
C LEU A 82 -4.89 4.89 28.57
N SER A 83 -6.10 4.82 28.06
CA SER A 83 -7.28 4.37 28.77
C SER A 83 -8.07 3.37 27.90
N TYR A 84 -9.05 2.68 28.48
CA TYR A 84 -9.74 1.63 27.75
C TYR A 84 -11.22 1.55 28.13
N GLN A 85 -12.05 1.27 27.13
CA GLN A 85 -13.47 0.97 27.32
C GLN A 85 -13.83 -0.32 26.55
N PRO A 86 -14.21 -1.41 27.21
CA PRO A 86 -14.72 -2.59 26.52
C PRO A 86 -16.00 -2.26 25.77
N LEU A 87 -16.08 -2.72 24.51
CA LEU A 87 -17.22 -2.47 23.64
C LEU A 87 -17.39 -3.58 22.61
N ASP A 88 -18.62 -4.05 22.43
CA ASP A 88 -19.03 -4.77 21.24
C ASP A 88 -19.58 -3.78 20.21
N ALA A 89 -18.78 -3.49 19.17
CA ALA A 89 -19.15 -2.53 18.14
C ALA A 89 -20.30 -2.99 17.22
N SER A 90 -20.77 -4.24 17.34
CA SER A 90 -21.93 -4.75 16.61
C SER A 90 -23.28 -4.32 17.22
N ALA A 91 -23.26 -3.86 18.48
CA ALA A 91 -24.43 -3.45 19.23
C ALA A 91 -24.34 -1.96 19.63
N LEU A 92 -25.48 -1.29 19.79
CA LEU A 92 -25.50 0.12 20.22
C LEU A 92 -25.18 0.28 21.71
N ASP A 93 -25.42 -0.76 22.48
CA ASP A 93 -25.15 -0.75 23.91
C ASP A 93 -23.69 -0.53 24.21
N GLY A 94 -23.39 0.43 25.05
CA GLY A 94 -22.03 0.76 25.46
C GLY A 94 -21.41 1.95 24.74
N PHE A 95 -21.97 2.46 23.63
CA PHE A 95 -21.47 3.67 23.00
C PHE A 95 -21.63 4.93 23.88
N ASP A 96 -22.66 4.98 24.73
CA ASP A 96 -22.79 6.06 25.71
C ASP A 96 -21.64 6.06 26.71
N ARG A 97 -21.27 4.88 27.24
CA ARG A 97 -20.12 4.73 28.13
C ARG A 97 -18.79 5.02 27.42
N LEU A 98 -18.69 4.66 26.13
CA LEU A 98 -17.53 5.02 25.31
C LEU A 98 -17.46 6.54 25.15
N ALA A 99 -18.57 7.21 24.88
CA ALA A 99 -18.62 8.67 24.77
C ALA A 99 -18.23 9.36 26.08
N GLU A 100 -18.75 8.87 27.23
CA GLU A 100 -18.33 9.34 28.56
C GLU A 100 -16.81 9.15 28.79
N LYS A 101 -16.25 8.01 28.36
CA LYS A 101 -14.83 7.71 28.50
C LYS A 101 -13.96 8.61 27.61
N VAL A 102 -14.36 8.88 26.37
CA VAL A 102 -13.69 9.81 25.44
C VAL A 102 -13.76 11.23 25.98
N GLY A 103 -14.88 11.58 26.63
CA GLY A 103 -15.15 12.92 27.13
C GLY A 103 -15.38 13.92 26.00
N THR A 104 -15.29 15.21 26.33
CA THR A 104 -15.44 16.31 25.35
C THR A 104 -14.07 16.76 24.89
N PRO A 105 -13.68 16.51 23.63
CA PRO A 105 -12.40 16.97 23.09
C PRO A 105 -12.35 18.52 23.05
N GLU A 106 -11.25 19.11 23.46
CA GLU A 106 -11.06 20.57 23.38
C GLU A 106 -10.75 21.01 21.94
N GLN A 107 -9.89 20.25 21.25
CA GLN A 107 -9.45 20.53 19.88
C GLN A 107 -10.16 19.63 18.87
N GLY A 108 -10.27 18.33 19.15
CA GLY A 108 -11.00 17.39 18.31
C GLY A 108 -10.67 15.93 18.59
N LEU A 109 -11.42 15.04 17.92
CA LEU A 109 -11.32 13.60 18.04
C LEU A 109 -10.88 12.98 16.73
N ALA A 110 -9.80 12.20 16.76
CA ALA A 110 -9.43 11.28 15.70
C ALA A 110 -9.89 9.87 16.06
N ILE A 111 -10.59 9.19 15.17
CA ILE A 111 -11.05 7.81 15.35
C ILE A 111 -10.31 6.93 14.34
N PHE A 112 -9.77 5.81 14.80
CA PHE A 112 -9.10 4.83 13.94
C PHE A 112 -9.84 3.49 14.03
N LEU A 113 -10.41 3.03 12.91
CA LEU A 113 -11.10 1.74 12.82
C LEU A 113 -10.16 0.67 12.27
N SER A 114 -9.63 -0.20 13.14
CA SER A 114 -8.90 -1.41 12.76
C SER A 114 -9.74 -2.67 13.05
N THR A 115 -10.97 -2.66 12.57
CA THR A 115 -11.95 -3.74 12.75
C THR A 115 -12.31 -4.38 11.40
N ALA A 116 -12.98 -5.54 11.45
CA ALA A 116 -13.50 -6.17 10.24
C ALA A 116 -14.50 -5.24 9.52
N PRO A 117 -14.56 -5.25 8.17
CA PRO A 117 -15.46 -4.40 7.39
C PRO A 117 -16.94 -4.52 7.76
N SER A 118 -17.37 -5.71 8.16
CA SER A 118 -18.75 -5.98 8.65
C SER A 118 -19.12 -5.18 9.89
N LEU A 119 -18.13 -4.64 10.61
CA LEU A 119 -18.35 -3.80 11.79
C LEU A 119 -18.37 -2.30 11.47
N PHE A 120 -18.06 -1.87 10.24
CA PHE A 120 -18.01 -0.44 9.92
C PHE A 120 -19.37 0.22 10.06
N GLU A 121 -20.41 -0.30 9.40
CA GLU A 121 -21.75 0.27 9.47
C GLU A 121 -22.30 0.31 10.92
N PRO A 122 -22.32 -0.79 11.71
CA PRO A 122 -22.79 -0.72 13.09
C PRO A 122 -21.93 0.23 13.96
N THR A 123 -20.60 0.29 13.74
CA THR A 123 -19.73 1.24 14.46
C THR A 123 -20.12 2.69 14.14
N ILE A 124 -20.35 3.03 12.86
CA ILE A 124 -20.76 4.38 12.45
C ILE A 124 -22.08 4.77 13.13
N ARG A 125 -23.08 3.88 13.13
CA ARG A 125 -24.35 4.12 13.84
C ARG A 125 -24.16 4.30 15.34
N GLY A 126 -23.29 3.50 15.94
CA GLY A 126 -22.96 3.63 17.37
C GLY A 126 -22.26 4.95 17.69
N LEU A 127 -21.32 5.39 16.85
CA LEU A 127 -20.65 6.69 16.99
C LEU A 127 -21.64 7.86 16.88
N GLN A 128 -22.62 7.80 15.96
CA GLN A 128 -23.69 8.79 15.87
C GLN A 128 -24.57 8.79 17.12
N HIS A 129 -24.95 7.59 17.62
CA HIS A 129 -25.75 7.45 18.83
C HIS A 129 -25.06 8.05 20.05
N GLY A 130 -23.76 7.78 20.23
CA GLY A 130 -22.96 8.34 21.34
C GLY A 130 -22.52 9.80 21.13
N GLY A 131 -22.92 10.46 20.03
CA GLY A 131 -22.52 11.85 19.75
C GLY A 131 -21.06 12.04 19.36
N LEU A 132 -20.39 10.94 18.93
CA LEU A 132 -18.96 10.92 18.52
C LEU A 132 -18.77 11.13 17.02
N SER A 133 -19.64 11.91 16.35
CA SER A 133 -19.57 12.20 14.91
C SER A 133 -19.70 13.70 14.59
N GLY A 134 -19.39 14.58 15.55
CA GLY A 134 -19.50 16.02 15.42
C GLY A 134 -18.51 16.65 14.43
N GLU A 135 -18.57 17.97 14.28
CA GLU A 135 -17.76 18.74 13.30
C GLU A 135 -16.25 18.62 13.52
N ARG A 136 -15.80 18.39 14.74
CA ARG A 136 -14.38 18.22 15.10
C ARG A 136 -13.97 16.76 15.23
N VAL A 137 -14.70 15.85 14.58
CA VAL A 137 -14.39 14.41 14.59
C VAL A 137 -14.01 13.97 13.19
N ARG A 138 -12.92 13.24 13.08
CA ARG A 138 -12.46 12.59 11.84
C ARG A 138 -12.28 11.09 12.03
N ILE A 139 -12.40 10.35 10.95
CA ILE A 139 -12.38 8.90 10.99
C ILE A 139 -11.35 8.33 10.01
N GLY A 140 -10.48 7.44 10.51
CA GLY A 140 -9.55 6.62 9.75
C GLY A 140 -10.09 5.20 9.59
N LEU A 141 -10.11 4.68 8.38
CA LEU A 141 -10.65 3.37 8.01
C LEU A 141 -9.55 2.50 7.45
N GLU A 142 -9.29 1.36 8.11
CA GLU A 142 -8.39 0.34 7.58
C GLU A 142 -9.05 -0.50 6.47
N LYS A 143 -8.19 -1.02 5.57
CA LYS A 143 -8.64 -1.97 4.55
C LYS A 143 -9.11 -3.30 5.18
N PRO A 144 -9.98 -4.05 4.47
CA PRO A 144 -10.55 -3.78 3.16
C PRO A 144 -11.80 -2.87 3.22
N LEU A 145 -11.95 -2.02 2.22
CA LEU A 145 -13.12 -1.16 2.05
C LEU A 145 -14.09 -1.80 1.05
N GLY A 146 -14.68 -2.91 1.45
CA GLY A 146 -15.51 -3.79 0.63
C GLY A 146 -14.74 -4.99 0.05
N ILE A 147 -15.46 -5.85 -0.65
CA ILE A 147 -14.98 -7.03 -1.39
C ILE A 147 -15.29 -6.93 -2.89
N ASP A 148 -16.05 -5.90 -3.27
CA ASP A 148 -16.46 -5.50 -4.61
C ASP A 148 -16.97 -4.05 -4.58
N LEU A 149 -17.32 -3.50 -5.74
CA LEU A 149 -17.84 -2.13 -5.86
C LEU A 149 -19.15 -1.93 -5.06
N ALA A 150 -20.05 -2.90 -5.09
CA ALA A 150 -21.34 -2.80 -4.42
C ALA A 150 -21.19 -2.70 -2.89
N SER A 151 -20.40 -3.57 -2.30
CA SER A 151 -20.13 -3.55 -0.85
C SER A 151 -19.28 -2.32 -0.44
N SER A 152 -18.40 -1.85 -1.32
CA SER A 152 -17.65 -0.60 -1.10
C SER A 152 -18.60 0.61 -1.05
N HIS A 153 -19.61 0.68 -1.93
CA HIS A 153 -20.65 1.71 -1.86
C HIS A 153 -21.39 1.67 -0.53
N VAL A 154 -21.81 0.48 -0.06
CA VAL A 154 -22.51 0.33 1.23
C VAL A 154 -21.67 0.91 2.38
N ILE A 155 -20.38 0.57 2.43
CA ILE A 155 -19.48 1.09 3.47
C ILE A 155 -19.32 2.62 3.33
N ASN A 156 -19.03 3.11 2.12
CA ASN A 156 -18.81 4.53 1.87
C ASN A 156 -20.07 5.36 2.18
N ASP A 157 -21.26 4.87 1.82
CA ASP A 157 -22.53 5.53 2.10
C ASP A 157 -22.81 5.57 3.61
N ALA A 158 -22.57 4.46 4.33
CA ALA A 158 -22.69 4.43 5.78
C ALA A 158 -21.76 5.47 6.44
N VAL A 159 -20.49 5.54 6.03
CA VAL A 159 -19.55 6.54 6.55
C VAL A 159 -20.02 7.96 6.25
N ALA A 160 -20.49 8.22 5.02
CA ALA A 160 -20.95 9.54 4.59
C ALA A 160 -22.17 10.06 5.38
N THR A 161 -22.93 9.19 6.04
CA THR A 161 -24.03 9.63 6.94
C THR A 161 -23.55 10.38 8.18
N ALA A 162 -22.30 10.14 8.60
CA ALA A 162 -21.72 10.67 9.82
C ALA A 162 -20.50 11.56 9.60
N PHE A 163 -19.71 11.25 8.57
CA PHE A 163 -18.42 11.90 8.27
C PHE A 163 -18.35 12.31 6.80
N PRO A 164 -18.29 13.61 6.48
CA PRO A 164 -18.04 14.06 5.11
C PRO A 164 -16.61 13.68 4.66
N GLU A 165 -16.38 13.74 3.35
CA GLU A 165 -15.14 13.25 2.74
C GLU A 165 -13.88 13.96 3.27
N ASP A 166 -13.97 15.24 3.60
CA ASP A 166 -12.87 16.03 4.17
C ASP A 166 -12.49 15.63 5.61
N ARG A 167 -13.27 14.74 6.23
CA ARG A 167 -13.01 14.17 7.56
C ARG A 167 -12.91 12.64 7.54
N THR A 168 -12.86 12.04 6.35
CA THR A 168 -12.73 10.59 6.15
C THR A 168 -11.36 10.24 5.58
N PHE A 169 -10.60 9.41 6.29
CA PHE A 169 -9.22 9.02 6.02
C PHE A 169 -9.15 7.52 5.71
N ARG A 170 -9.21 7.14 4.42
CA ARG A 170 -9.08 5.72 4.02
C ARG A 170 -7.62 5.37 3.88
N ILE A 171 -7.20 4.35 4.62
CA ILE A 171 -5.81 4.01 4.81
C ILE A 171 -5.35 3.02 3.76
N ASP A 172 -4.32 3.39 3.01
CA ASP A 172 -3.43 2.49 2.31
C ASP A 172 -2.02 2.68 2.86
N HIS A 173 -1.52 1.71 3.61
CA HIS A 173 -0.23 1.84 4.29
C HIS A 173 0.97 1.97 3.33
N TYR A 174 0.82 1.63 2.03
CA TYR A 174 1.86 1.89 1.04
C TYR A 174 2.10 3.39 0.83
N LEU A 175 1.06 4.21 0.88
CA LEU A 175 1.18 5.67 0.76
C LEU A 175 1.94 6.30 1.94
N GLY A 176 1.92 5.66 3.10
CA GLY A 176 2.69 6.09 4.27
C GLY A 176 4.19 5.76 4.20
N LYS A 177 4.66 4.96 3.20
CA LYS A 177 6.08 4.65 3.04
C LYS A 177 6.84 5.84 2.46
N GLU A 178 7.97 6.21 3.06
CA GLU A 178 8.81 7.32 2.60
C GLU A 178 9.28 7.15 1.15
N THR A 179 9.60 5.94 0.74
CA THR A 179 9.99 5.62 -0.65
C THR A 179 8.87 5.82 -1.66
N VAL A 180 7.61 5.61 -1.27
CA VAL A 180 6.45 5.89 -2.12
C VAL A 180 6.23 7.39 -2.24
N GLN A 181 6.34 8.14 -1.15
CA GLN A 181 6.26 9.61 -1.15
C GLN A 181 7.41 10.21 -1.98
N ASN A 182 8.58 9.61 -1.92
CA ASN A 182 9.76 10.02 -2.69
C ASN A 182 9.57 9.92 -4.21
N LEU A 183 8.63 9.10 -4.69
CA LEU A 183 8.27 9.05 -6.10
C LEU A 183 7.77 10.41 -6.63
N LEU A 184 6.98 11.13 -5.83
CA LEU A 184 6.53 12.47 -6.18
C LEU A 184 7.69 13.47 -6.22
N ALA A 185 8.59 13.41 -5.23
CA ALA A 185 9.79 14.26 -5.21
C ALA A 185 10.72 13.94 -6.39
N LEU A 186 10.94 12.64 -6.70
CA LEU A 186 11.73 12.22 -7.84
C LEU A 186 11.19 12.81 -9.14
N ARG A 187 9.89 12.70 -9.38
CA ARG A 187 9.26 13.16 -10.61
C ARG A 187 9.18 14.69 -10.70
N PHE A 188 8.70 15.34 -9.64
CA PHE A 188 8.26 16.74 -9.72
C PHE A 188 9.25 17.76 -9.15
N ALA A 189 10.27 17.32 -8.42
CA ALA A 189 11.37 18.20 -7.98
C ALA A 189 12.61 18.13 -8.88
N ASN A 190 12.63 17.26 -9.90
CA ASN A 190 13.77 17.07 -10.79
C ASN A 190 13.36 17.27 -12.25
N ILE A 191 13.80 18.38 -12.85
CA ILE A 191 13.44 18.79 -14.22
C ILE A 191 13.79 17.75 -15.28
N MET A 192 14.75 16.87 -15.02
CA MET A 192 15.21 15.89 -16.00
C MET A 192 14.22 14.73 -16.22
N PHE A 193 13.32 14.43 -15.28
CA PHE A 193 12.42 13.28 -15.39
C PHE A 193 11.11 13.62 -16.10
N GLU A 194 10.42 14.67 -15.72
CA GLU A 194 9.07 14.95 -16.20
C GLU A 194 8.96 15.10 -17.74
N PRO A 195 9.90 15.74 -18.46
CA PRO A 195 9.87 15.78 -19.92
C PRO A 195 9.97 14.40 -20.59
N LEU A 196 10.58 13.43 -19.91
CA LEU A 196 10.76 12.05 -20.39
C LEU A 196 9.64 11.11 -19.92
N TRP A 197 8.74 11.57 -19.04
CA TRP A 197 7.77 10.74 -18.35
C TRP A 197 6.46 10.59 -19.14
N ASN A 198 6.56 10.03 -20.36
CA ASN A 198 5.45 9.90 -21.30
C ASN A 198 5.70 8.81 -22.35
N ALA A 199 4.67 8.51 -23.16
CA ALA A 199 4.68 7.51 -24.21
C ALA A 199 5.74 7.71 -25.32
N THR A 200 6.29 8.93 -25.48
CA THR A 200 7.36 9.19 -26.43
C THR A 200 8.67 8.57 -26.00
N HIS A 201 8.94 8.51 -24.70
CA HIS A 201 10.24 8.13 -24.14
C HIS A 201 10.20 6.85 -23.33
N ILE A 202 9.06 6.51 -22.70
CA ILE A 202 8.88 5.28 -21.91
C ILE A 202 8.36 4.17 -22.80
N ASP A 203 9.01 3.00 -22.72
CA ASP A 203 8.62 1.80 -23.44
C ASP A 203 7.55 1.02 -22.68
N HIS A 204 7.82 0.72 -21.41
CA HIS A 204 6.88 0.08 -20.49
C HIS A 204 7.24 0.38 -19.04
N VAL A 205 6.29 0.07 -18.15
CA VAL A 205 6.48 0.12 -16.70
C VAL A 205 6.18 -1.24 -16.11
N GLN A 206 6.96 -1.68 -15.12
CA GLN A 206 6.67 -2.88 -14.33
C GLN A 206 6.51 -2.50 -12.87
N ILE A 207 5.50 -3.05 -12.21
CA ILE A 207 5.26 -2.92 -10.77
C ILE A 207 5.18 -4.32 -10.19
N THR A 208 6.17 -4.70 -9.40
CA THR A 208 6.24 -6.00 -8.74
C THR A 208 6.05 -5.84 -7.25
N VAL A 209 5.12 -6.62 -6.68
CA VAL A 209 4.94 -6.75 -5.23
C VAL A 209 4.99 -8.24 -4.89
N ALA A 210 6.15 -8.70 -4.43
CA ALA A 210 6.42 -10.11 -4.15
C ALA A 210 6.50 -10.37 -2.65
N GLU A 211 5.88 -11.45 -2.20
CA GLU A 211 5.89 -11.91 -0.81
C GLU A 211 6.45 -13.34 -0.73
N THR A 212 7.35 -13.58 0.24
CA THR A 212 7.87 -14.93 0.55
C THR A 212 6.95 -15.71 1.47
N VAL A 213 6.03 -15.03 2.14
CA VAL A 213 5.08 -15.61 3.10
C VAL A 213 3.90 -16.29 2.40
N GLY A 214 3.27 -17.25 3.08
CA GLY A 214 2.01 -17.90 2.69
C GLY A 214 0.81 -17.28 3.40
N LEU A 215 -0.08 -18.14 3.94
CA LEU A 215 -1.30 -17.71 4.64
C LEU A 215 -1.06 -17.18 6.06
N GLU A 216 -0.03 -17.68 6.74
CA GLU A 216 0.43 -17.26 8.09
C GLU A 216 -0.71 -17.01 9.10
N GLY A 217 -1.67 -17.93 9.17
CA GLY A 217 -2.79 -17.85 10.12
C GLY A 217 -3.98 -16.97 9.69
N ARG A 218 -3.92 -16.34 8.50
CA ARG A 218 -5.04 -15.57 7.92
C ARG A 218 -5.84 -16.38 6.88
N VAL A 219 -5.93 -17.68 7.10
CA VAL A 219 -6.46 -18.69 6.18
C VAL A 219 -7.83 -18.29 5.60
N GLY A 220 -8.83 -18.03 6.45
CA GLY A 220 -10.19 -17.73 6.00
C GLY A 220 -10.28 -16.40 5.23
N PHE A 221 -9.60 -15.37 5.68
CA PHE A 221 -9.64 -14.06 5.03
C PHE A 221 -9.03 -14.08 3.62
N TYR A 222 -7.89 -14.76 3.46
CA TYR A 222 -7.20 -14.75 2.19
C TYR A 222 -7.90 -15.60 1.12
N ASP A 223 -8.52 -16.71 1.53
CA ASP A 223 -9.29 -17.58 0.62
C ASP A 223 -10.50 -16.84 0.00
N ASP A 224 -11.08 -15.93 0.76
CA ASP A 224 -12.15 -15.06 0.29
C ASP A 224 -11.63 -13.87 -0.55
N ALA A 225 -10.39 -13.42 -0.35
CA ALA A 225 -9.87 -12.23 -0.99
C ALA A 225 -9.08 -12.50 -2.28
N GLY A 226 -8.12 -13.41 -2.26
CA GLY A 226 -7.16 -13.62 -3.35
C GLY A 226 -6.16 -12.48 -3.53
N ALA A 227 -5.17 -12.70 -4.40
CA ALA A 227 -4.10 -11.74 -4.65
C ALA A 227 -4.60 -10.47 -5.36
N LEU A 228 -5.62 -10.58 -6.21
CA LEU A 228 -6.19 -9.46 -6.95
C LEU A 228 -6.79 -8.41 -5.99
N ARG A 229 -7.61 -8.85 -5.03
CA ARG A 229 -8.27 -7.95 -4.09
C ARG A 229 -7.38 -7.54 -2.92
N ASP A 230 -6.48 -8.44 -2.47
CA ASP A 230 -5.59 -8.11 -1.35
C ASP A 230 -4.48 -7.12 -1.75
N MET A 231 -3.98 -7.18 -2.98
CA MET A 231 -2.80 -6.41 -3.41
C MET A 231 -3.04 -5.49 -4.60
N VAL A 232 -3.75 -5.94 -5.64
CA VAL A 232 -3.90 -5.13 -6.86
C VAL A 232 -4.91 -4.01 -6.65
N GLN A 233 -6.08 -4.32 -6.13
CA GLN A 233 -7.20 -3.38 -5.93
C GLN A 233 -6.80 -2.14 -5.11
N ASN A 234 -5.80 -2.24 -4.29
CA ASN A 234 -5.36 -1.18 -3.39
C ASN A 234 -3.91 -0.75 -3.72
N HIS A 235 -2.93 -1.38 -3.09
CA HIS A 235 -1.53 -0.96 -3.13
C HIS A 235 -0.96 -0.78 -4.54
N MET A 236 -1.18 -1.75 -5.43
CA MET A 236 -0.59 -1.68 -6.77
C MET A 236 -1.25 -0.61 -7.64
N LEU A 237 -2.57 -0.43 -7.54
CA LEU A 237 -3.27 0.66 -8.24
C LEU A 237 -2.92 2.03 -7.66
N GLN A 238 -2.61 2.13 -6.37
CA GLN A 238 -2.08 3.36 -5.78
C GLN A 238 -0.66 3.66 -6.33
N LEU A 239 0.23 2.67 -6.38
CA LEU A 239 1.55 2.82 -6.98
C LEU A 239 1.46 3.20 -8.46
N LEU A 240 0.61 2.51 -9.24
CA LEU A 240 0.36 2.82 -10.64
C LEU A 240 -0.12 4.26 -10.81
N SER A 241 -1.07 4.72 -10.00
CA SER A 241 -1.60 6.08 -10.09
C SER A 241 -0.54 7.14 -9.80
N LEU A 242 0.33 6.94 -8.80
CA LEU A 242 1.44 7.84 -8.49
C LEU A 242 2.51 7.88 -9.61
N VAL A 243 2.77 6.73 -10.25
CA VAL A 243 3.66 6.67 -11.42
C VAL A 243 3.06 7.42 -12.61
N ALA A 244 1.75 7.29 -12.82
CA ALA A 244 1.11 7.70 -14.07
C ALA A 244 0.43 9.07 -14.03
N MET A 245 0.23 9.67 -12.85
CA MET A 245 -0.48 10.93 -12.68
C MET A 245 0.23 12.13 -13.35
N GLU A 246 -0.53 13.17 -13.70
CA GLU A 246 0.00 14.46 -14.09
C GLU A 246 0.58 15.20 -12.86
N PRO A 247 1.48 16.18 -13.05
CA PRO A 247 1.92 17.04 -11.96
C PRO A 247 0.73 17.76 -11.32
N PRO A 248 0.49 17.57 -10.00
CA PRO A 248 -0.57 18.30 -9.34
C PRO A 248 -0.23 19.79 -9.26
N VAL A 249 -1.25 20.66 -9.20
CA VAL A 249 -1.04 22.11 -9.13
C VAL A 249 -0.37 22.52 -7.81
N ASN A 250 -0.61 21.79 -6.74
CA ASN A 250 -0.01 21.95 -5.41
C ASN A 250 0.21 20.60 -4.76
N TYR A 251 1.09 20.52 -3.77
CA TYR A 251 1.21 19.37 -2.89
C TYR A 251 0.19 19.47 -1.74
N ASP A 252 -1.07 19.21 -2.06
CA ASP A 252 -2.17 19.14 -1.11
C ASP A 252 -3.08 17.93 -1.42
N ALA A 253 -3.90 17.58 -0.44
CA ALA A 253 -4.75 16.40 -0.51
C ALA A 253 -5.69 16.39 -1.72
N THR A 254 -6.27 17.52 -2.10
CA THR A 254 -7.22 17.60 -3.22
C THR A 254 -6.49 17.46 -4.55
N ALA A 255 -5.45 18.26 -4.77
CA ALA A 255 -4.72 18.29 -6.03
C ALA A 255 -4.06 16.94 -6.34
N VAL A 256 -3.43 16.29 -5.36
CA VAL A 256 -2.80 14.96 -5.54
C VAL A 256 -3.85 13.90 -5.86
N ARG A 257 -4.94 13.84 -5.09
CA ARG A 257 -6.01 12.82 -5.31
C ARG A 257 -6.79 13.05 -6.61
N ASP A 258 -6.95 14.29 -7.05
CA ASP A 258 -7.57 14.59 -8.35
C ASP A 258 -6.76 14.02 -9.51
N GLU A 259 -5.43 14.13 -9.47
CA GLU A 259 -4.59 13.54 -10.52
C GLU A 259 -4.57 12.01 -10.47
N LYS A 260 -4.58 11.40 -9.28
CA LYS A 260 -4.66 9.94 -9.13
C LYS A 260 -5.94 9.37 -9.70
N VAL A 261 -7.10 9.96 -9.38
CA VAL A 261 -8.39 9.47 -9.87
C VAL A 261 -8.55 9.59 -11.38
N LYS A 262 -7.94 10.60 -12.02
CA LYS A 262 -7.90 10.69 -13.49
C LYS A 262 -7.20 9.49 -14.12
N VAL A 263 -6.10 9.03 -13.53
CA VAL A 263 -5.39 7.81 -13.96
C VAL A 263 -6.28 6.59 -13.82
N LEU A 264 -6.85 6.38 -12.63
CA LEU A 264 -7.68 5.21 -12.33
C LEU A 264 -8.88 5.10 -13.27
N ARG A 265 -9.56 6.23 -13.56
CA ARG A 265 -10.67 6.30 -14.52
C ARG A 265 -10.26 6.17 -16.00
N SER A 266 -8.96 6.29 -16.29
CA SER A 266 -8.40 6.10 -17.62
C SER A 266 -7.87 4.69 -17.86
N LEU A 267 -7.95 3.81 -16.86
CA LEU A 267 -7.59 2.41 -17.03
C LEU A 267 -8.54 1.73 -18.02
N ARG A 268 -7.95 1.07 -19.02
CA ARG A 268 -8.71 0.29 -19.99
C ARG A 268 -9.23 -0.99 -19.34
N PRO A 269 -10.46 -1.45 -19.66
CA PRO A 269 -10.87 -2.81 -19.33
C PRO A 269 -9.83 -3.83 -19.83
N VAL A 270 -9.54 -4.83 -19.03
CA VAL A 270 -8.48 -5.82 -19.31
C VAL A 270 -9.12 -7.06 -19.90
N GLU A 271 -8.61 -7.52 -21.05
CA GLU A 271 -9.02 -8.79 -21.63
C GLU A 271 -8.40 -9.95 -20.86
N VAL A 272 -9.09 -11.09 -20.80
CA VAL A 272 -8.58 -12.30 -20.12
C VAL A 272 -7.20 -12.72 -20.62
N SER A 273 -6.88 -12.49 -21.89
CA SER A 273 -5.59 -12.79 -22.52
C SER A 273 -4.44 -11.91 -22.00
N GLU A 274 -4.74 -10.79 -21.34
CA GLU A 274 -3.81 -9.86 -20.72
C GLU A 274 -3.66 -10.11 -19.21
N THR A 275 -4.21 -11.22 -18.70
CA THR A 275 -4.11 -11.63 -17.31
C THR A 275 -3.57 -13.04 -17.14
N VAL A 276 -2.95 -13.31 -16.02
CA VAL A 276 -2.55 -14.64 -15.56
C VAL A 276 -2.81 -14.75 -14.08
N THR A 277 -3.56 -15.77 -13.69
CA THR A 277 -3.75 -16.16 -12.29
C THR A 277 -2.91 -17.37 -11.95
N GLY A 278 -2.45 -17.47 -10.70
CA GLY A 278 -1.65 -18.59 -10.24
C GLY A 278 -1.96 -18.98 -8.79
N GLN A 279 -1.65 -20.25 -8.46
CA GLN A 279 -1.73 -20.76 -7.10
C GLN A 279 -0.47 -21.57 -6.79
N TYR A 280 0.18 -21.30 -5.65
CA TYR A 280 1.42 -22.01 -5.31
C TYR A 280 1.16 -23.44 -4.85
N ARG A 281 2.06 -24.33 -5.30
CA ARG A 281 2.21 -25.69 -4.82
C ARG A 281 3.43 -25.77 -3.91
N SER A 282 3.54 -26.89 -3.18
CA SER A 282 4.69 -27.13 -2.31
C SER A 282 6.03 -26.89 -3.03
N GLY A 283 6.99 -26.35 -2.31
CA GLY A 283 8.31 -26.01 -2.85
C GLY A 283 9.30 -25.69 -1.76
N ALA A 284 10.24 -24.80 -2.02
CA ALA A 284 11.23 -24.36 -1.03
C ALA A 284 11.53 -22.88 -1.15
N ILE A 285 11.68 -22.20 -0.01
CA ILE A 285 12.08 -20.79 0.12
C ILE A 285 13.28 -20.72 1.05
N GLY A 286 14.36 -20.08 0.61
CA GLY A 286 15.59 -20.00 1.40
C GLY A 286 16.16 -21.36 1.81
N GLY A 287 15.92 -22.39 0.99
CA GLY A 287 16.36 -23.78 1.27
C GLY A 287 15.46 -24.56 2.24
N GLN A 288 14.36 -23.97 2.72
CA GLN A 288 13.38 -24.63 3.59
C GLN A 288 12.14 -25.05 2.81
N ALA A 289 11.71 -26.30 2.98
CA ALA A 289 10.47 -26.81 2.37
C ALA A 289 9.25 -26.08 2.92
N VAL A 290 8.34 -25.69 2.04
CA VAL A 290 7.08 -25.04 2.37
C VAL A 290 5.91 -25.76 1.74
N PRO A 291 4.74 -25.84 2.39
CA PRO A 291 3.55 -26.49 1.87
C PRO A 291 2.95 -25.75 0.69
N GLY A 292 2.06 -26.40 -0.07
CA GLY A 292 1.20 -25.79 -1.07
C GLY A 292 0.04 -25.03 -0.43
N TYR A 293 -0.69 -24.28 -1.27
CA TYR A 293 -1.82 -23.46 -0.80
C TYR A 293 -2.94 -24.32 -0.21
N ASP A 294 -3.36 -25.38 -0.91
CA ASP A 294 -4.40 -26.29 -0.45
C ASP A 294 -3.99 -27.02 0.85
N ASP A 295 -2.69 -27.33 1.00
CA ASP A 295 -2.15 -27.95 2.22
C ASP A 295 -2.23 -26.97 3.42
N GLU A 296 -1.89 -25.68 3.21
CA GLU A 296 -2.00 -24.64 4.25
C GLU A 296 -3.47 -24.33 4.58
N LEU A 297 -4.34 -24.36 3.57
CA LEU A 297 -5.77 -24.08 3.70
C LEU A 297 -6.53 -25.24 4.34
N GLY A 298 -6.07 -26.47 4.12
CA GLY A 298 -6.71 -27.70 4.57
C GLY A 298 -7.94 -28.13 3.74
N LYS A 299 -8.13 -27.55 2.56
CA LYS A 299 -9.16 -27.87 1.57
C LYS A 299 -8.72 -27.42 0.17
N ASP A 300 -9.34 -27.97 -0.87
CA ASP A 300 -9.15 -27.50 -2.24
C ASP A 300 -9.75 -26.09 -2.41
N SER A 301 -9.11 -25.24 -3.19
CA SER A 301 -9.57 -23.88 -3.50
C SER A 301 -9.08 -23.43 -4.86
N ASP A 302 -9.90 -22.63 -5.55
CA ASP A 302 -9.57 -21.96 -6.81
C ASP A 302 -9.14 -20.50 -6.59
N THR A 303 -8.84 -20.09 -5.36
CA THR A 303 -8.39 -18.73 -5.05
C THR A 303 -6.96 -18.52 -5.56
N GLU A 304 -6.78 -17.44 -6.29
CA GLU A 304 -5.46 -17.08 -6.83
C GLU A 304 -4.55 -16.50 -5.73
N THR A 305 -3.32 -17.01 -5.67
CA THR A 305 -2.25 -16.51 -4.80
C THR A 305 -1.18 -15.74 -5.56
N PHE A 306 -1.38 -15.63 -6.87
CA PHE A 306 -0.54 -14.88 -7.80
C PHE A 306 -1.40 -14.29 -8.91
N VAL A 307 -1.07 -13.04 -9.27
CA VAL A 307 -1.69 -12.34 -10.41
C VAL A 307 -0.61 -11.62 -11.20
N ALA A 308 -0.65 -11.74 -12.53
CA ALA A 308 0.04 -10.86 -13.45
C ALA A 308 -0.96 -10.23 -14.42
N ILE A 309 -0.86 -8.93 -14.63
CA ILE A 309 -1.76 -8.15 -15.48
C ILE A 309 -0.95 -7.22 -16.38
N LYS A 310 -1.31 -7.17 -17.66
CA LYS A 310 -0.87 -6.14 -18.58
C LYS A 310 -1.96 -5.07 -18.66
N ALA A 311 -1.77 -3.97 -17.96
CA ALA A 311 -2.71 -2.85 -17.90
C ALA A 311 -2.35 -1.76 -18.92
N HIS A 312 -3.36 -1.01 -19.36
CA HIS A 312 -3.19 0.13 -20.25
C HIS A 312 -3.96 1.34 -19.72
N ILE A 313 -3.38 2.54 -19.92
CA ILE A 313 -3.98 3.82 -19.53
C ILE A 313 -4.32 4.59 -20.80
N ASP A 314 -5.61 4.83 -21.04
CA ASP A 314 -6.11 5.51 -22.23
C ASP A 314 -6.18 7.02 -22.03
N ASN A 315 -4.99 7.63 -21.96
CA ASN A 315 -4.82 9.08 -21.97
C ASN A 315 -3.65 9.48 -22.89
N TRP A 316 -3.46 10.77 -23.12
CA TRP A 316 -2.43 11.26 -24.03
C TRP A 316 -1.00 10.97 -23.57
N ARG A 317 -0.79 10.94 -22.26
CA ARG A 317 0.55 10.68 -21.67
C ARG A 317 0.99 9.23 -21.88
N TRP A 318 0.07 8.26 -21.75
CA TRP A 318 0.39 6.84 -21.62
C TRP A 318 -0.13 5.95 -22.75
N LYS A 319 -0.79 6.52 -23.77
CA LYS A 319 -1.34 5.70 -24.86
C LYS A 319 -0.27 4.80 -25.47
N ASN A 320 -0.56 3.49 -25.54
CA ASN A 320 0.32 2.43 -26.04
C ASN A 320 1.57 2.14 -25.18
N VAL A 321 1.63 2.62 -23.92
CA VAL A 321 2.62 2.18 -22.95
C VAL A 321 1.98 1.11 -22.06
N PRO A 322 2.43 -0.15 -22.08
CA PRO A 322 1.92 -1.17 -21.18
C PRO A 322 2.49 -0.98 -19.77
N PHE A 323 1.63 -1.25 -18.79
CA PHE A 323 1.98 -1.36 -17.38
C PHE A 323 1.83 -2.83 -16.97
N TYR A 324 2.93 -3.49 -16.66
CA TYR A 324 2.94 -4.87 -16.20
C TYR A 324 2.89 -4.90 -14.67
N LEU A 325 1.82 -5.44 -14.13
CA LEU A 325 1.61 -5.59 -12.69
C LEU A 325 1.83 -7.06 -12.31
N ARG A 326 2.62 -7.34 -11.29
CA ARG A 326 2.87 -8.70 -10.79
C ARG A 326 2.86 -8.72 -9.27
N THR A 327 2.05 -9.61 -8.70
CA THR A 327 2.05 -9.87 -7.25
C THR A 327 1.82 -11.34 -6.98
N GLY A 328 2.33 -11.83 -5.85
CA GLY A 328 2.07 -13.20 -5.42
C GLY A 328 2.71 -13.55 -4.08
N LYS A 329 2.21 -14.65 -3.51
CA LYS A 329 2.74 -15.27 -2.30
C LYS A 329 3.71 -16.40 -2.61
N ARG A 330 4.55 -16.78 -1.65
CA ARG A 330 5.56 -17.82 -1.80
C ARG A 330 6.48 -17.60 -3.04
N LEU A 331 6.72 -16.34 -3.41
CA LEU A 331 7.71 -15.97 -4.41
C LEU A 331 9.13 -16.08 -3.82
N PRO A 332 10.20 -16.10 -4.66
CA PRO A 332 11.55 -16.43 -4.21
C PRO A 332 12.13 -15.41 -3.22
N GLU A 333 11.70 -14.16 -3.32
CA GLU A 333 12.13 -13.08 -2.42
C GLU A 333 10.99 -12.11 -2.12
N ARG A 334 11.14 -11.38 -1.01
CA ARG A 334 10.24 -10.28 -0.67
C ARG A 334 10.76 -9.01 -1.33
N THR A 335 10.02 -8.50 -2.33
CA THR A 335 10.39 -7.26 -2.99
C THR A 335 9.14 -6.44 -3.36
N THR A 336 9.28 -5.14 -3.28
CA THR A 336 8.35 -4.19 -3.91
C THR A 336 9.17 -3.19 -4.69
N GLU A 337 8.96 -3.15 -5.99
CA GLU A 337 9.70 -2.27 -6.88
C GLU A 337 8.85 -1.73 -8.03
N ILE A 338 9.26 -0.59 -8.55
CA ILE A 338 8.76 0.00 -9.78
C ILE A 338 9.93 0.12 -10.74
N MET A 339 9.83 -0.53 -11.90
CA MET A 339 10.81 -0.42 -12.97
C MET A 339 10.22 0.34 -14.14
N VAL A 340 10.88 1.41 -14.57
CA VAL A 340 10.52 2.21 -15.74
C VAL A 340 11.57 1.98 -16.82
N GLN A 341 11.16 1.36 -17.92
CA GLN A 341 12.00 1.10 -19.07
C GLN A 341 11.86 2.25 -20.07
N PHE A 342 12.96 2.93 -20.36
CA PHE A 342 12.98 3.92 -21.43
C PHE A 342 13.12 3.26 -22.80
N ARG A 343 12.65 3.95 -23.83
CA ARG A 343 12.80 3.49 -25.21
C ARG A 343 14.27 3.47 -25.62
N ARG A 344 14.60 2.64 -26.58
CA ARG A 344 15.93 2.63 -27.19
C ARG A 344 16.20 3.94 -27.90
N VAL A 345 17.49 4.31 -27.98
CA VAL A 345 17.92 5.43 -28.84
C VAL A 345 17.42 5.20 -30.27
N PRO A 346 16.83 6.21 -30.94
CA PRO A 346 16.23 6.04 -32.27
C PRO A 346 17.27 5.70 -33.35
N HIS A 347 18.51 6.12 -33.16
CA HIS A 347 19.66 5.79 -34.02
C HIS A 347 20.92 5.69 -33.18
N SER A 348 21.67 4.61 -33.34
CA SER A 348 22.97 4.46 -32.70
C SER A 348 24.08 4.88 -33.63
N ILE A 349 24.96 5.79 -33.17
CA ILE A 349 26.18 6.22 -33.89
C ILE A 349 27.33 5.23 -33.74
N PHE A 350 27.15 4.19 -32.87
CA PHE A 350 28.18 3.19 -32.60
C PHE A 350 28.06 2.00 -33.55
N PRO A 351 29.21 1.51 -34.16
CA PRO A 351 29.13 0.41 -35.10
C PRO A 351 29.01 -0.97 -34.46
N GLY A 352 28.58 -1.97 -35.26
CA GLY A 352 28.56 -3.38 -34.89
C GLY A 352 27.60 -3.73 -33.76
N LYS A 353 28.02 -4.64 -32.89
CA LYS A 353 27.20 -5.08 -31.75
C LYS A 353 26.96 -3.97 -30.70
N ALA A 354 27.85 -3.01 -30.61
CA ALA A 354 27.70 -1.82 -29.74
C ALA A 354 26.56 -0.92 -30.18
N ALA A 355 26.09 -1.01 -31.42
CA ALA A 355 24.94 -0.27 -31.93
C ALA A 355 23.63 -0.64 -31.20
N ARG A 356 23.58 -1.80 -30.59
CA ARG A 356 22.41 -2.31 -29.85
C ARG A 356 22.59 -2.20 -28.34
N GLY A 357 23.12 -1.07 -27.84
CA GLY A 357 23.20 -0.81 -26.41
C GLY A 357 21.87 -1.10 -25.70
N GLU A 358 21.93 -1.46 -24.43
CA GLU A 358 20.74 -1.64 -23.61
C GLU A 358 20.01 -0.30 -23.44
N PRO A 359 18.67 -0.29 -23.46
CA PRO A 359 17.93 0.93 -23.16
C PRO A 359 18.12 1.31 -21.70
N ASN A 360 18.02 2.62 -21.40
CA ASN A 360 18.11 3.08 -20.02
C ASN A 360 16.90 2.57 -19.21
N LYS A 361 17.13 2.28 -17.94
CA LYS A 361 16.05 1.92 -17.02
C LYS A 361 16.21 2.61 -15.68
N LEU A 362 15.10 2.96 -15.06
CA LEU A 362 15.01 3.46 -13.72
C LEU A 362 14.30 2.42 -12.87
N VAL A 363 14.94 1.98 -11.79
CA VAL A 363 14.36 1.06 -10.80
C VAL A 363 14.21 1.79 -9.48
N ILE A 364 13.03 1.75 -8.90
CA ILE A 364 12.70 2.35 -7.62
C ILE A 364 12.34 1.21 -6.67
N GLY A 365 13.29 0.82 -5.82
CA GLY A 365 13.09 -0.15 -4.76
C GLY A 365 12.32 0.48 -3.61
N ILE A 366 11.19 -0.11 -3.23
CA ILE A 366 10.33 0.36 -2.13
C ILE A 366 10.60 -0.45 -0.88
N GLN A 367 10.81 -1.76 -1.01
CA GLN A 367 11.19 -2.67 0.07
C GLN A 367 11.76 -3.98 -0.50
N PRO A 368 12.69 -4.66 0.19
CA PRO A 368 13.33 -4.26 1.46
C PRO A 368 14.40 -3.20 1.24
N ALA A 369 14.97 -3.14 0.03
CA ALA A 369 15.96 -2.13 -0.35
C ALA A 369 15.23 -0.86 -0.79
N GLU A 370 15.52 0.24 -0.10
CA GLU A 370 14.99 1.55 -0.42
C GLU A 370 16.05 2.31 -1.21
N ASN A 371 16.04 2.10 -2.53
CA ASN A 371 17.03 2.65 -3.44
C ASN A 371 16.40 3.13 -4.74
N ILE A 372 17.13 3.99 -5.43
CA ILE A 372 16.82 4.43 -6.80
C ILE A 372 18.04 4.12 -7.65
N THR A 373 17.86 3.28 -8.66
CA THR A 373 18.93 2.86 -9.59
C THR A 373 18.61 3.34 -10.99
N LEU A 374 19.47 4.20 -11.57
CA LEU A 374 19.37 4.62 -12.96
C LEU A 374 20.49 3.95 -13.78
N SER A 375 20.16 3.08 -14.72
CA SER A 375 21.13 2.42 -15.59
C SER A 375 21.42 3.27 -16.83
N LEU A 376 22.69 3.68 -17.00
CA LEU A 376 23.16 4.46 -18.13
C LEU A 376 24.21 3.70 -18.93
N MET A 377 24.26 3.96 -20.24
CA MET A 377 25.29 3.39 -21.10
C MET A 377 26.62 4.15 -20.98
N ALA A 378 27.70 3.43 -20.73
CA ALA A 378 29.04 3.98 -20.67
C ALA A 378 29.99 3.19 -21.59
N LYS A 379 31.06 3.85 -22.06
CA LYS A 379 32.12 3.18 -22.81
C LYS A 379 32.94 2.31 -21.87
N VAL A 380 33.14 1.06 -22.24
CA VAL A 380 34.07 0.17 -21.52
C VAL A 380 35.50 0.72 -21.68
N PRO A 381 36.28 0.88 -20.59
CA PRO A 381 37.67 1.28 -20.67
C PRO A 381 38.50 0.29 -21.50
N GLY A 382 39.45 0.77 -22.27
CA GLY A 382 40.36 -0.04 -23.07
C GLY A 382 40.58 0.50 -24.49
N LEU A 383 41.53 -0.14 -25.19
CA LEU A 383 41.86 0.10 -26.58
C LEU A 383 41.33 -1.07 -27.42
N ASP A 384 40.07 -0.97 -27.85
CA ASP A 384 39.40 -2.03 -28.62
C ASP A 384 39.71 -1.88 -30.13
N ARG A 385 40.30 -2.90 -30.75
CA ARG A 385 40.52 -2.92 -32.20
C ARG A 385 39.25 -3.02 -33.02
N ASP A 386 38.20 -3.61 -32.41
CA ASP A 386 36.89 -3.84 -33.04
C ASP A 386 35.89 -2.68 -32.81
N GLY A 387 36.36 -1.53 -32.31
CA GLY A 387 35.55 -0.37 -32.05
C GLY A 387 35.12 -0.22 -30.59
N ILE A 388 34.26 0.78 -30.33
CA ILE A 388 33.79 1.11 -28.98
C ILE A 388 32.86 0.03 -28.47
N ARG A 389 33.10 -0.51 -27.26
CA ARG A 389 32.19 -1.35 -26.51
C ARG A 389 31.42 -0.53 -25.49
N LEU A 390 30.10 -0.71 -25.44
CA LEU A 390 29.22 -0.07 -24.47
C LEU A 390 28.75 -1.10 -23.45
N ARG A 391 28.55 -0.63 -22.20
CA ARG A 391 28.00 -1.40 -21.11
C ARG A 391 27.08 -0.52 -20.27
N GLY A 392 25.97 -1.11 -19.77
CA GLY A 392 25.12 -0.48 -18.76
C GLY A 392 25.88 -0.33 -17.44
N VAL A 393 25.84 0.86 -16.85
CA VAL A 393 26.43 1.17 -15.56
C VAL A 393 25.33 1.74 -14.67
N PRO A 394 25.07 1.14 -13.49
CA PRO A 394 24.09 1.67 -12.55
C PRO A 394 24.64 2.92 -11.85
N LEU A 395 23.75 3.88 -11.64
CA LEU A 395 23.90 4.99 -10.70
C LEU A 395 22.91 4.72 -9.56
N ASP A 396 23.45 4.32 -8.42
CA ASP A 396 22.63 3.93 -7.27
C ASP A 396 22.58 5.05 -6.24
N ILE A 397 21.37 5.34 -5.78
CA ILE A 397 21.10 6.20 -4.64
C ILE A 397 20.46 5.31 -3.57
N ALA A 398 21.25 4.89 -2.61
CA ALA A 398 20.72 4.25 -1.41
C ALA A 398 20.14 5.32 -0.50
N MET A 399 18.81 5.34 -0.33
CA MET A 399 18.14 6.35 0.48
C MET A 399 18.63 6.36 1.94
N PRO A 400 18.91 5.18 2.58
CA PRO A 400 19.50 5.16 3.92
C PRO A 400 20.82 5.91 4.03
N ASP A 401 21.67 5.80 3.02
CA ASP A 401 23.00 6.38 3.04
C ASP A 401 22.97 7.88 2.70
N ALA A 402 22.06 8.26 1.78
CA ALA A 402 21.87 9.64 1.38
C ALA A 402 21.31 10.53 2.51
N PHE A 403 20.53 9.94 3.41
CA PHE A 403 19.90 10.62 4.55
C PHE A 403 20.36 10.00 5.88
N ALA A 404 21.67 9.76 6.04
CA ALA A 404 22.25 9.32 7.29
C ALA A 404 22.02 10.38 8.38
N GLY A 405 21.22 10.04 9.40
CA GLY A 405 20.89 10.94 10.53
C GLY A 405 19.41 11.06 10.83
N PRO A 406 18.52 11.44 9.89
CA PRO A 406 17.09 11.41 10.16
C PRO A 406 16.61 10.01 10.47
N GLN A 407 15.80 9.90 11.52
CA GLN A 407 15.22 8.63 11.92
C GLN A 407 14.16 8.21 10.90
N ARG A 408 14.27 6.97 10.41
CA ARG A 408 13.31 6.40 9.47
C ARG A 408 11.98 6.13 10.16
N ARG A 409 10.93 6.49 9.48
CA ARG A 409 9.55 6.28 9.94
C ARG A 409 8.95 5.06 9.27
N ILE A 410 8.21 4.27 10.03
CA ILE A 410 7.35 3.26 9.44
C ILE A 410 6.03 3.92 8.98
N ALA A 411 5.37 3.30 8.00
CA ALA A 411 4.18 3.88 7.37
C ALA A 411 3.09 4.31 8.37
N TYR A 412 2.86 3.53 9.42
CA TYR A 412 1.84 3.85 10.42
C TYR A 412 2.20 5.03 11.33
N GLU A 413 3.47 5.32 11.58
CA GLU A 413 3.85 6.55 12.27
C GLU A 413 3.38 7.78 11.48
N ARG A 414 3.64 7.80 10.17
CA ARG A 414 3.20 8.90 9.30
C ARG A 414 1.68 9.01 9.23
N LEU A 415 0.97 7.89 8.97
CA LEU A 415 -0.48 7.91 8.78
C LEU A 415 -1.24 8.24 10.06
N LEU A 416 -0.76 7.79 11.24
CA LEU A 416 -1.36 8.16 12.51
C LEU A 416 -1.16 9.65 12.82
N LEU A 417 0.04 10.19 12.55
CA LEU A 417 0.31 11.61 12.73
C LEU A 417 -0.60 12.44 11.80
N ASP A 418 -0.66 12.11 10.52
CA ASP A 418 -1.52 12.80 9.55
C ASP A 418 -3.01 12.72 9.91
N LEU A 419 -3.48 11.57 10.43
CA LEU A 419 -4.84 11.45 10.94
C LEU A 419 -5.07 12.36 12.14
N ILE A 420 -4.13 12.45 13.09
CA ILE A 420 -4.21 13.31 14.26
C ILE A 420 -4.15 14.80 13.87
N GLU A 421 -3.35 15.16 12.88
CA GLU A 421 -3.20 16.54 12.40
C GLU A 421 -4.24 16.94 11.35
N GLY A 422 -4.87 15.97 10.69
CA GLY A 422 -5.91 16.19 9.67
C GLY A 422 -5.37 16.41 8.27
N ASP A 423 -4.18 15.91 7.95
CA ASP A 423 -3.62 15.93 6.61
C ASP A 423 -4.07 14.68 5.83
N GLN A 424 -4.86 14.87 4.77
CA GLN A 424 -5.39 13.79 3.95
C GLN A 424 -4.52 13.48 2.71
N THR A 425 -3.36 14.08 2.56
CA THR A 425 -2.55 13.98 1.33
C THR A 425 -2.16 12.52 0.99
N LEU A 426 -1.93 11.70 2.01
CA LEU A 426 -1.55 10.29 1.89
C LEU A 426 -2.72 9.30 2.06
N PHE A 427 -3.96 9.78 2.02
CA PHE A 427 -5.14 8.93 2.18
C PHE A 427 -5.93 8.82 0.89
N VAL A 428 -6.65 7.72 0.76
CA VAL A 428 -7.41 7.39 -0.44
C VAL A 428 -8.79 8.04 -0.38
N ARG A 429 -9.19 8.69 -1.47
CA ARG A 429 -10.51 9.32 -1.59
C ARG A 429 -11.55 8.29 -2.06
N ARG A 430 -12.82 8.52 -1.73
CA ARG A 430 -13.93 7.64 -2.08
C ARG A 430 -13.94 7.27 -3.57
N ASP A 431 -13.82 8.25 -4.45
CA ASP A 431 -13.87 8.04 -5.89
C ASP A 431 -12.66 7.29 -6.47
N GLU A 432 -11.51 7.31 -5.76
CA GLU A 432 -10.38 6.44 -6.09
C GLU A 432 -10.70 4.98 -5.78
N VAL A 433 -11.25 4.70 -4.57
CA VAL A 433 -11.64 3.35 -4.14
C VAL A 433 -12.71 2.77 -5.09
N GLU A 434 -13.70 3.58 -5.47
CA GLU A 434 -14.76 3.17 -6.40
C GLU A 434 -14.20 2.86 -7.79
N ALA A 435 -13.33 3.73 -8.34
CA ALA A 435 -12.69 3.49 -9.64
C ALA A 435 -11.77 2.24 -9.63
N GLN A 436 -11.10 1.99 -8.52
CA GLN A 436 -10.28 0.78 -8.34
C GLN A 436 -11.15 -0.48 -8.34
N TRP A 437 -12.28 -0.48 -7.62
CA TRP A 437 -13.21 -1.61 -7.60
C TRP A 437 -13.89 -1.83 -8.95
N GLU A 438 -14.31 -0.77 -9.63
CA GLU A 438 -14.91 -0.86 -10.97
C GLU A 438 -13.98 -1.60 -11.94
N TRP A 439 -12.69 -1.25 -11.95
CA TRP A 439 -11.69 -1.91 -12.80
C TRP A 439 -11.41 -3.36 -12.40
N VAL A 440 -11.30 -3.63 -11.10
CA VAL A 440 -11.00 -4.98 -10.57
C VAL A 440 -12.21 -5.92 -10.74
N ASP A 441 -13.42 -5.44 -10.52
CA ASP A 441 -14.63 -6.25 -10.72
C ASP A 441 -14.84 -6.60 -12.19
N ALA A 442 -14.48 -5.69 -13.12
CA ALA A 442 -14.47 -6.00 -14.54
C ALA A 442 -13.50 -7.15 -14.90
N ILE A 443 -12.29 -7.17 -14.30
CA ILE A 443 -11.34 -8.26 -14.49
C ILE A 443 -11.90 -9.59 -13.93
N ARG A 444 -12.52 -9.55 -12.76
CA ARG A 444 -13.13 -10.75 -12.16
C ARG A 444 -14.27 -11.30 -13.03
N ALA A 445 -15.10 -10.41 -13.57
CA ALA A 445 -16.17 -10.81 -14.48
C ALA A 445 -15.62 -11.50 -15.75
N GLU A 446 -14.54 -10.97 -16.34
CA GLU A 446 -13.83 -11.60 -17.45
C GLU A 446 -13.28 -12.99 -17.09
N TRP A 447 -12.72 -13.15 -15.88
CA TRP A 447 -12.23 -14.46 -15.42
C TRP A 447 -13.37 -15.46 -15.27
N GLU A 448 -14.50 -15.06 -14.71
CA GLU A 448 -15.68 -15.87 -14.51
C GLU A 448 -16.31 -16.30 -15.84
N GLU A 449 -16.49 -15.33 -16.76
CA GLU A 449 -17.07 -15.57 -18.09
C GLU A 449 -16.24 -16.57 -18.91
N HIS A 450 -14.91 -16.51 -18.79
CA HIS A 450 -14.00 -17.39 -19.51
C HIS A 450 -13.58 -18.66 -18.73
N GLY A 451 -14.11 -18.87 -17.52
CA GLY A 451 -13.79 -20.02 -16.67
C GLY A 451 -12.29 -20.13 -16.35
N LEU A 452 -11.66 -18.97 -16.09
CA LEU A 452 -10.22 -18.93 -15.81
C LEU A 452 -9.91 -19.54 -14.45
N THR A 453 -9.09 -20.61 -14.45
CA THR A 453 -8.61 -21.25 -13.24
C THR A 453 -7.14 -20.89 -12.97
N PRO A 454 -6.71 -20.77 -11.70
CA PRO A 454 -5.33 -20.47 -11.37
C PRO A 454 -4.36 -21.55 -11.89
N LYS A 455 -3.29 -21.12 -12.55
CA LYS A 455 -2.21 -22.02 -12.98
C LYS A 455 -1.29 -22.31 -11.82
N THR A 456 -0.84 -23.55 -11.70
CA THR A 456 0.06 -23.91 -10.60
C THR A 456 1.47 -23.36 -10.79
N TYR A 457 2.11 -22.92 -9.71
CA TYR A 457 3.54 -22.63 -9.67
C TYR A 457 4.19 -23.18 -8.40
N THR A 458 5.46 -23.54 -8.49
CA THR A 458 6.22 -24.04 -7.34
C THR A 458 6.57 -22.89 -6.39
N ALA A 459 6.30 -23.04 -5.10
CA ALA A 459 6.75 -22.07 -4.09
C ALA A 459 8.27 -21.86 -4.19
N GLY A 460 8.71 -20.58 -4.16
CA GLY A 460 10.09 -20.18 -4.41
C GLY A 460 10.41 -19.91 -5.89
N SER A 461 9.42 -19.95 -6.80
CA SER A 461 9.56 -19.48 -8.18
C SER A 461 8.84 -18.14 -8.39
N TRP A 462 9.13 -17.44 -9.51
CA TRP A 462 8.51 -16.16 -9.87
C TRP A 462 7.07 -16.29 -10.44
N GLY A 463 6.33 -17.29 -10.00
CA GLY A 463 4.96 -17.52 -10.45
C GLY A 463 4.87 -18.50 -11.62
N PRO A 464 3.69 -18.65 -12.24
CA PRO A 464 3.49 -19.57 -13.35
C PRO A 464 4.21 -19.10 -14.62
N SER A 465 4.71 -20.06 -15.44
CA SER A 465 5.40 -19.76 -16.71
C SER A 465 4.55 -18.91 -17.68
N ALA A 466 3.23 -19.00 -17.57
CA ALA A 466 2.32 -18.14 -18.34
C ALA A 466 2.51 -16.66 -18.06
N ALA A 467 2.93 -16.27 -16.84
CA ALA A 467 3.21 -14.88 -16.50
C ALA A 467 4.49 -14.36 -17.18
N ILE A 468 5.48 -15.24 -17.38
CA ILE A 468 6.67 -14.95 -18.20
C ILE A 468 6.23 -14.72 -19.65
N ALA A 469 5.45 -15.64 -20.20
CA ALA A 469 4.96 -15.55 -21.57
C ALA A 469 4.06 -14.32 -21.82
N LEU A 470 3.37 -13.81 -20.79
CA LEU A 470 2.56 -12.58 -20.88
C LEU A 470 3.42 -11.38 -21.30
N ALA A 471 4.58 -11.20 -20.69
CA ALA A 471 5.51 -10.12 -21.01
C ALA A 471 6.32 -10.42 -22.30
N GLU A 472 6.78 -11.66 -22.47
CA GLU A 472 7.61 -12.05 -23.62
C GLU A 472 6.90 -11.95 -24.98
N ARG A 473 5.57 -12.04 -25.02
CA ARG A 473 4.79 -11.77 -26.24
C ARG A 473 5.05 -10.36 -26.81
N ASP A 474 5.38 -9.41 -25.97
CA ASP A 474 5.73 -8.05 -26.37
C ASP A 474 7.25 -7.83 -26.43
N GLY A 475 8.06 -8.89 -26.26
CA GLY A 475 9.52 -8.79 -26.20
C GLY A 475 10.03 -8.18 -24.89
N VAL A 476 9.22 -8.17 -23.84
CA VAL A 476 9.54 -7.66 -22.52
C VAL A 476 9.95 -8.84 -21.61
N THR A 477 10.99 -8.63 -20.80
CA THR A 477 11.38 -9.56 -19.73
C THR A 477 11.07 -8.91 -18.38
N TRP A 478 10.53 -9.71 -17.45
CA TRP A 478 10.34 -9.22 -16.08
C TRP A 478 11.68 -8.83 -15.46
N HIS A 479 11.66 -7.72 -14.75
CA HIS A 479 12.79 -7.33 -13.89
C HIS A 479 12.88 -8.27 -12.68
N GLU A 480 14.08 -8.75 -12.37
CA GLU A 480 14.42 -9.66 -11.27
C GLU A 480 15.77 -9.25 -10.67
#